data_33f6dd65332daac9367ae60c72626a73
#
_entry.id   33f6dd65332daac9367ae60c72626a73
#
_cell.length_a   1.000
_cell.length_b   1.000
_cell.length_c   1.000
_cell.angle_alpha   90.00
_cell.angle_beta   90.00
_cell.angle_gamma   90.00
#
_symmetry.space_group_name_H-M   'P 1'
#
loop_
_entity.id
_entity.type
_entity.pdbx_description
1 polymer ?
#
loop_
_entity_poly.entity_id
_entity_poly.type
_entity_poly.pdbx_seq_one_letter_code
_entity_poly.pdbx_strand_id
1 'polypeptide(L)'
;MEKPRETDCRLQKEELAFWEVQKRCGDEVDLKIARDLPDDTPDFILKAMGEFEEEAAGFCFSGAEGRILDAGCGNGNLLLRALKNEIKAPATQVIGMDFSGNMLGRAAIRAEGDDRAGFFQGSVTALPFQDHSFDRVVSSGVLTCLPSPQAASFALQEFYRVLKPGGVLVVDFFSRISHYTLIRKHIFREKIKPPEYVSPAEFQRALQDTGFAVLACRGFDFKLCQGYLFMSRWRPIVDPGFFQERLSRFLERRILPGRPRLNLLGYRIYVKCIKK
;
A
#
# COMPACT_ATOMS: atom_id res chain seq x y z
N MET A 1 16.42 10.78 20.66
CA MET A 1 15.87 10.77 19.28
C MET A 1 16.91 11.40 18.37
N GLU A 2 17.54 10.58 17.52
CA GLU A 2 18.44 11.12 16.47
C GLU A 2 17.61 11.86 15.43
N LYS A 3 18.06 13.06 15.05
CA LYS A 3 17.45 13.83 13.94
C LYS A 3 17.64 13.07 12.62
N PRO A 4 16.65 13.10 11.69
CA PRO A 4 16.82 12.52 10.36
C PRO A 4 18.10 13.07 9.71
N ARG A 5 18.84 12.20 9.02
CA ARG A 5 20.05 12.60 8.31
C ARG A 5 19.69 13.59 7.19
N GLU A 6 20.59 14.50 6.88
CA GLU A 6 20.38 15.51 5.82
C GLU A 6 20.05 14.89 4.45
N THR A 7 20.60 13.71 4.17
CA THR A 7 20.24 12.86 3.01
C THR A 7 18.79 12.42 3.01
N ASP A 8 18.22 12.06 4.17
CA ASP A 8 16.82 11.62 4.28
C ASP A 8 15.86 12.78 4.02
N CYS A 9 16.21 14.00 4.48
CA CYS A 9 15.43 15.20 4.20
C CYS A 9 15.44 15.58 2.71
N ARG A 10 16.54 15.36 2.00
CA ARG A 10 16.63 15.61 0.57
C ARG A 10 15.80 14.63 -0.23
N LEU A 11 15.93 13.34 0.04
CA LEU A 11 15.15 12.28 -0.60
C LEU A 11 13.64 12.45 -0.36
N GLN A 12 13.26 12.86 0.84
CA GLN A 12 11.87 13.14 1.18
C GLN A 12 11.31 14.35 0.40
N LYS A 13 12.13 15.37 0.14
CA LYS A 13 11.76 16.51 -0.71
C LYS A 13 11.63 16.12 -2.19
N GLU A 14 12.51 15.27 -2.68
CA GLU A 14 12.47 14.75 -4.05
C GLU A 14 11.21 13.90 -4.26
N GLU A 15 10.86 13.04 -3.30
CA GLU A 15 9.64 12.23 -3.31
C GLU A 15 8.38 13.11 -3.26
N LEU A 16 8.36 14.12 -2.39
CA LEU A 16 7.26 15.09 -2.34
C LEU A 16 7.10 15.80 -3.67
N ALA A 17 8.20 16.29 -4.26
CA ALA A 17 8.17 16.97 -5.55
C ALA A 17 7.61 16.07 -6.66
N PHE A 18 7.97 14.78 -6.67
CA PHE A 18 7.42 13.80 -7.59
C PHE A 18 5.89 13.70 -7.48
N TRP A 19 5.37 13.50 -6.26
CA TRP A 19 3.93 13.34 -6.05
C TRP A 19 3.14 14.64 -6.24
N GLU A 20 3.74 15.80 -5.96
CA GLU A 20 3.11 17.11 -6.19
C GLU A 20 3.07 17.50 -7.67
N VAL A 21 4.12 17.25 -8.44
CA VAL A 21 4.23 17.69 -9.84
C VAL A 21 3.60 16.71 -10.81
N GLN A 22 3.94 15.43 -10.74
CA GLN A 22 3.47 14.44 -11.70
C GLN A 22 1.96 14.19 -11.62
N LYS A 23 1.35 14.38 -10.46
CA LYS A 23 -0.08 14.13 -10.27
C LYS A 23 -0.97 15.36 -10.44
N ARG A 24 -0.42 16.46 -10.92
CA ARG A 24 -1.20 17.68 -11.26
C ARG A 24 -1.98 17.58 -12.57
N CYS A 25 -1.61 16.72 -13.48
CA CYS A 25 -2.21 16.62 -14.80
C CYS A 25 -3.44 15.70 -14.78
N GLY A 26 -4.62 16.26 -15.07
CA GLY A 26 -5.88 15.58 -15.31
C GLY A 26 -6.85 15.59 -14.14
N ASP A 27 -8.13 15.83 -14.48
CA ASP A 27 -9.24 15.82 -13.52
C ASP A 27 -9.76 14.40 -13.26
N GLU A 28 -9.26 13.40 -13.99
CA GLU A 28 -9.65 12.01 -13.79
C GLU A 28 -8.96 11.43 -12.56
N VAL A 29 -9.76 11.13 -11.59
CA VAL A 29 -9.35 10.35 -10.41
C VAL A 29 -9.22 8.90 -10.82
N ASP A 30 -8.14 8.59 -11.49
CA ASP A 30 -7.88 7.32 -12.10
C ASP A 30 -6.97 6.46 -11.23
N LEU A 31 -7.16 5.18 -11.32
CA LEU A 31 -6.28 4.15 -10.77
C LEU A 31 -4.84 4.29 -11.33
N LYS A 32 -4.68 4.81 -12.54
CA LYS A 32 -3.39 5.16 -13.15
C LYS A 32 -2.61 6.12 -12.26
N ILE A 33 -3.27 7.19 -11.79
CA ILE A 33 -2.66 8.19 -10.91
C ILE A 33 -2.25 7.56 -9.56
N ALA A 34 -3.16 6.78 -8.96
CA ALA A 34 -2.92 6.14 -7.67
C ALA A 34 -1.75 5.14 -7.70
N ARG A 35 -1.46 4.57 -8.87
CA ARG A 35 -0.44 3.51 -9.07
C ARG A 35 0.74 3.95 -9.90
N ASP A 36 0.81 5.22 -10.30
CA ASP A 36 1.84 5.75 -11.18
C ASP A 36 2.01 4.92 -12.47
N LEU A 37 0.88 4.63 -13.11
CA LEU A 37 0.87 3.85 -14.34
C LEU A 37 0.99 4.76 -15.58
N PRO A 38 1.62 4.29 -16.65
CA PRO A 38 1.63 4.99 -17.93
C PRO A 38 0.23 5.22 -18.50
N ASP A 39 0.07 6.30 -19.27
CA ASP A 39 -1.21 6.69 -19.87
C ASP A 39 -1.76 5.64 -20.83
N ASP A 40 -0.89 4.89 -21.49
CA ASP A 40 -1.21 3.82 -22.42
C ASP A 40 -1.47 2.47 -21.74
N THR A 41 -1.63 2.45 -20.40
CA THR A 41 -1.95 1.23 -19.66
C THR A 41 -3.28 0.64 -20.12
N PRO A 42 -3.31 -0.62 -20.59
CA PRO A 42 -4.51 -1.24 -21.11
C PRO A 42 -5.63 -1.40 -20.06
N ASP A 43 -6.89 -1.26 -20.48
CA ASP A 43 -8.08 -1.33 -19.60
C ASP A 43 -8.17 -2.61 -18.77
N PHE A 44 -7.76 -3.76 -19.34
CA PHE A 44 -7.79 -5.01 -18.58
C PHE A 44 -6.78 -5.04 -17.41
N ILE A 45 -5.65 -4.29 -17.49
CA ILE A 45 -4.73 -4.08 -16.37
C ILE A 45 -5.40 -3.21 -15.32
N LEU A 46 -6.05 -2.13 -15.74
CA LEU A 46 -6.79 -1.24 -14.83
C LEU A 46 -7.91 -1.99 -14.10
N LYS A 47 -8.66 -2.82 -14.83
CA LYS A 47 -9.67 -3.69 -14.23
C LYS A 47 -9.07 -4.64 -13.20
N ALA A 48 -7.94 -5.24 -13.54
CA ALA A 48 -7.22 -6.14 -12.66
C ALA A 48 -6.76 -5.49 -11.36
N MET A 49 -6.22 -4.30 -11.50
CA MET A 49 -5.77 -3.51 -10.36
C MET A 49 -6.96 -3.03 -9.53
N GLY A 50 -8.08 -2.67 -10.16
CA GLY A 50 -9.31 -2.36 -9.46
C GLY A 50 -9.80 -3.51 -8.57
N GLU A 51 -9.80 -4.72 -9.11
CA GLU A 51 -10.17 -5.93 -8.35
C GLU A 51 -9.18 -6.22 -7.21
N PHE A 52 -7.89 -6.00 -7.43
CA PHE A 52 -6.89 -6.09 -6.37
C PHE A 52 -7.15 -5.06 -5.25
N GLU A 53 -7.49 -3.83 -5.60
CA GLU A 53 -7.80 -2.78 -4.62
C GLU A 53 -9.04 -3.12 -3.78
N GLU A 54 -10.06 -3.72 -4.37
CA GLU A 54 -11.24 -4.20 -3.63
C GLU A 54 -10.86 -5.28 -2.61
N GLU A 55 -10.07 -6.27 -3.04
CA GLU A 55 -9.62 -7.33 -2.13
C GLU A 55 -8.68 -6.80 -1.03
N ALA A 56 -7.81 -5.83 -1.36
CA ALA A 56 -6.94 -5.18 -0.39
C ALA A 56 -7.75 -4.35 0.62
N ALA A 57 -8.77 -3.60 0.16
CA ALA A 57 -9.67 -2.86 1.03
C ALA A 57 -10.39 -3.81 1.99
N GLY A 58 -10.90 -4.95 1.50
CA GLY A 58 -11.49 -5.99 2.34
C GLY A 58 -10.53 -6.50 3.40
N PHE A 59 -9.28 -6.81 3.04
CA PHE A 59 -8.29 -7.26 4.03
C PHE A 59 -7.95 -6.18 5.05
N CYS A 60 -7.79 -4.93 4.61
CA CYS A 60 -7.38 -3.82 5.47
C CYS A 60 -8.48 -3.36 6.42
N PHE A 61 -9.73 -3.28 5.94
CA PHE A 61 -10.80 -2.58 6.65
C PHE A 61 -11.95 -3.46 7.11
N SER A 62 -12.03 -4.73 6.72
CA SER A 62 -13.09 -5.63 7.19
C SER A 62 -13.15 -5.67 8.72
N GLY A 63 -14.35 -5.44 9.27
CA GLY A 63 -14.59 -5.34 10.71
C GLY A 63 -13.91 -4.15 11.38
N ALA A 64 -13.59 -3.09 10.64
CA ALA A 64 -13.04 -1.87 11.21
C ALA A 64 -14.16 -0.98 11.76
N GLU A 65 -13.99 -0.55 13.01
CA GLU A 65 -14.90 0.33 13.73
C GLU A 65 -14.11 1.38 14.54
N GLY A 66 -14.80 2.42 15.00
CA GLY A 66 -14.21 3.48 15.80
C GLY A 66 -13.44 4.49 14.97
N ARG A 67 -12.25 4.89 15.41
CA ARG A 67 -11.39 5.85 14.70
C ARG A 67 -10.31 5.13 13.93
N ILE A 68 -10.27 5.34 12.62
CA ILE A 68 -9.36 4.69 11.69
C ILE A 68 -8.47 5.76 11.06
N LEU A 69 -7.16 5.48 10.96
CA LEU A 69 -6.20 6.28 10.20
C LEU A 69 -5.79 5.50 8.95
N ASP A 70 -5.93 6.11 7.79
CA ASP A 70 -5.27 5.69 6.54
C ASP A 70 -4.03 6.56 6.33
N ALA A 71 -2.88 6.04 6.75
CA ALA A 71 -1.62 6.78 6.79
C ALA A 71 -0.89 6.64 5.44
N GLY A 72 -0.84 7.72 4.67
CA GLY A 72 -0.43 7.75 3.28
C GLY A 72 -1.57 7.36 2.35
N CYS A 73 -2.74 7.98 2.53
CA CYS A 73 -3.96 7.63 1.80
C CYS A 73 -3.93 8.00 0.31
N GLY A 74 -2.96 8.82 -0.11
CA GLY A 74 -2.87 9.32 -1.48
C GLY A 74 -4.15 10.03 -1.91
N ASN A 75 -4.67 9.68 -3.09
CA ASN A 75 -5.94 10.19 -3.62
C ASN A 75 -7.19 9.49 -3.00
N GLY A 76 -7.04 8.79 -1.89
CA GLY A 76 -8.12 8.12 -1.16
C GLY A 76 -8.61 6.82 -1.80
N ASN A 77 -7.89 6.23 -2.74
CA ASN A 77 -8.40 5.11 -3.52
C ASN A 77 -8.80 3.90 -2.65
N LEU A 78 -7.95 3.50 -1.71
CA LEU A 78 -8.22 2.35 -0.82
C LEU A 78 -9.28 2.70 0.23
N LEU A 79 -9.15 3.87 0.85
CA LEU A 79 -10.06 4.37 1.89
C LEU A 79 -11.50 4.49 1.39
N LEU A 80 -11.72 5.08 0.21
CA LEU A 80 -13.06 5.30 -0.34
C LEU A 80 -13.74 3.99 -0.73
N ARG A 81 -12.97 3.02 -1.23
CA ARG A 81 -13.49 1.65 -1.45
C ARG A 81 -13.93 1.01 -0.15
N ALA A 82 -13.14 1.19 0.92
CA ALA A 82 -13.49 0.68 2.23
C ALA A 82 -14.75 1.34 2.81
N LEU A 83 -14.90 2.65 2.70
CA LEU A 83 -16.11 3.37 3.11
C LEU A 83 -17.36 2.87 2.37
N LYS A 84 -17.23 2.55 1.09
CA LYS A 84 -18.33 2.03 0.28
C LYS A 84 -18.68 0.58 0.63
N ASN A 85 -17.69 -0.29 0.81
CA ASN A 85 -17.89 -1.73 0.81
C ASN A 85 -17.69 -2.39 2.17
N GLU A 86 -16.78 -1.90 3.02
CA GLU A 86 -16.30 -2.59 4.21
C GLU A 86 -16.75 -1.94 5.51
N ILE A 87 -16.72 -0.60 5.59
CA ILE A 87 -17.02 0.16 6.79
C ILE A 87 -18.53 0.47 6.82
N LYS A 88 -19.27 -0.31 7.58
CA LYS A 88 -20.74 -0.22 7.64
C LYS A 88 -21.26 0.56 8.86
N ALA A 89 -20.48 0.63 9.94
CA ALA A 89 -20.91 1.31 11.15
C ALA A 89 -20.93 2.84 10.94
N PRO A 90 -22.09 3.51 11.12
CA PRO A 90 -22.22 4.96 10.85
C PRO A 90 -21.33 5.83 11.75
N ALA A 91 -21.05 5.35 12.95
CA ALA A 91 -20.22 6.07 13.94
C ALA A 91 -18.71 5.95 13.67
N THR A 92 -18.30 5.17 12.65
CA THR A 92 -16.89 5.02 12.31
C THR A 92 -16.38 6.29 11.63
N GLN A 93 -15.27 6.82 12.14
CA GLN A 93 -14.56 7.96 11.56
C GLN A 93 -13.27 7.50 10.90
N VAL A 94 -13.04 7.93 9.68
CA VAL A 94 -11.82 7.61 8.93
C VAL A 94 -11.06 8.89 8.63
N ILE A 95 -9.81 8.92 9.02
CA ILE A 95 -8.90 10.03 8.72
C ILE A 95 -7.90 9.55 7.67
N GLY A 96 -7.96 10.15 6.49
CA GLY A 96 -6.93 10.02 5.47
C GLY A 96 -5.81 11.03 5.72
N MET A 97 -4.58 10.57 5.79
CA MET A 97 -3.43 11.47 5.89
C MET A 97 -2.42 11.17 4.79
N ASP A 98 -1.93 12.23 4.16
CA ASP A 98 -0.86 12.13 3.18
C ASP A 98 0.07 13.35 3.27
N PHE A 99 1.29 13.22 2.79
CA PHE A 99 2.23 14.36 2.78
C PHE A 99 2.02 15.27 1.57
N SER A 100 1.37 14.78 0.50
CA SER A 100 1.02 15.55 -0.70
C SER A 100 -0.35 16.22 -0.54
N GLY A 101 -0.35 17.55 -0.50
CA GLY A 101 -1.59 18.34 -0.47
C GLY A 101 -2.43 18.16 -1.74
N ASN A 102 -1.78 17.93 -2.88
CA ASN A 102 -2.45 17.68 -4.15
C ASN A 102 -3.22 16.34 -4.13
N MET A 103 -2.61 15.29 -3.60
CA MET A 103 -3.29 14.00 -3.45
C MET A 103 -4.47 14.08 -2.49
N LEU A 104 -4.32 14.80 -1.37
CA LEU A 104 -5.40 15.03 -0.41
C LEU A 104 -6.56 15.83 -1.00
N GLY A 105 -6.28 16.86 -1.81
CA GLY A 105 -7.32 17.60 -2.51
C GLY A 105 -8.19 16.70 -3.41
N ARG A 106 -7.57 15.75 -4.10
CA ARG A 106 -8.28 14.73 -4.90
C ARG A 106 -9.08 13.77 -4.02
N ALA A 107 -8.51 13.33 -2.90
CA ALA A 107 -9.21 12.45 -1.96
C ALA A 107 -10.46 13.14 -1.38
N ALA A 108 -10.36 14.41 -1.00
CA ALA A 108 -11.46 15.19 -0.45
C ALA A 108 -12.60 15.36 -1.47
N ILE A 109 -12.30 15.71 -2.73
CA ILE A 109 -13.31 15.81 -3.80
C ILE A 109 -14.04 14.47 -3.98
N ARG A 110 -13.33 13.35 -3.98
CA ARG A 110 -13.92 12.01 -4.16
C ARG A 110 -14.75 11.54 -2.97
N ALA A 111 -14.44 12.05 -1.77
CA ALA A 111 -15.16 11.74 -0.54
C ALA A 111 -16.36 12.66 -0.31
N GLU A 112 -16.62 13.61 -1.22
CA GLU A 112 -17.70 14.58 -1.08
C GLU A 112 -19.04 13.89 -0.80
N GLY A 113 -19.69 14.31 0.30
CA GLY A 113 -20.94 13.72 0.78
C GLY A 113 -20.78 12.52 1.73
N ASP A 114 -19.56 12.12 2.11
CA ASP A 114 -19.35 11.12 3.16
C ASP A 114 -18.73 11.79 4.41
N ASP A 115 -19.58 12.17 5.37
CA ASP A 115 -19.18 12.87 6.61
C ASP A 115 -18.29 12.02 7.53
N ARG A 116 -18.09 10.74 7.22
CA ARG A 116 -17.20 9.85 7.99
C ARG A 116 -15.73 10.06 7.65
N ALA A 117 -15.42 10.69 6.52
CA ALA A 117 -14.06 10.90 6.03
C ALA A 117 -13.54 12.31 6.33
N GLY A 118 -12.37 12.40 6.95
CA GLY A 118 -11.60 13.64 7.11
C GLY A 118 -10.20 13.49 6.50
N PHE A 119 -9.58 14.62 6.08
CA PHE A 119 -8.26 14.57 5.44
C PHE A 119 -7.30 15.55 6.11
N PHE A 120 -6.07 15.11 6.35
CA PHE A 120 -5.00 15.89 6.98
C PHE A 120 -3.69 15.76 6.22
N GLN A 121 -2.99 16.87 6.04
CA GLN A 121 -1.64 16.85 5.51
C GLN A 121 -0.62 16.58 6.62
N GLY A 122 0.26 15.59 6.40
CA GLY A 122 1.29 15.23 7.40
C GLY A 122 2.22 14.13 6.93
N SER A 123 3.27 13.89 7.72
CA SER A 123 4.24 12.83 7.48
C SER A 123 3.97 11.62 8.36
N VAL A 124 4.08 10.41 7.79
CA VAL A 124 3.96 9.16 8.54
C VAL A 124 5.08 8.93 9.55
N THR A 125 6.21 9.65 9.39
CA THR A 125 7.34 9.58 10.32
C THR A 125 7.22 10.55 11.51
N ALA A 126 6.16 11.39 11.53
CA ALA A 126 5.86 12.33 12.61
C ALA A 126 4.34 12.64 12.57
N LEU A 127 3.54 11.72 13.08
CA LEU A 127 2.07 11.83 13.04
C LEU A 127 1.58 12.94 13.98
N PRO A 128 0.74 13.89 13.49
CA PRO A 128 0.23 15.00 14.31
C PRO A 128 -0.96 14.58 15.19
N PHE A 129 -0.94 13.37 15.71
CA PHE A 129 -2.00 12.81 16.52
C PHE A 129 -1.50 12.40 17.91
N GLN A 130 -2.38 12.44 18.89
CA GLN A 130 -2.09 12.01 20.25
C GLN A 130 -1.87 10.50 20.32
N ASP A 131 -1.16 10.05 21.36
CA ASP A 131 -1.01 8.65 21.69
C ASP A 131 -2.38 8.00 21.88
N HIS A 132 -2.50 6.74 21.49
CA HIS A 132 -3.71 5.94 21.73
C HIS A 132 -5.01 6.53 21.19
N SER A 133 -4.96 7.21 20.03
CA SER A 133 -6.11 7.90 19.44
C SER A 133 -6.86 7.11 18.38
N PHE A 134 -6.29 5.99 17.89
CA PHE A 134 -6.87 5.19 16.81
C PHE A 134 -7.11 3.75 17.21
N ASP A 135 -8.24 3.21 16.76
CA ASP A 135 -8.57 1.78 16.90
C ASP A 135 -7.89 0.95 15.80
N ARG A 136 -7.68 1.58 14.62
CA ARG A 136 -6.97 0.96 13.49
C ARG A 136 -6.11 1.99 12.76
N VAL A 137 -4.94 1.54 12.33
CA VAL A 137 -4.09 2.25 11.36
C VAL A 137 -3.90 1.34 10.14
N VAL A 138 -4.12 1.88 8.96
CA VAL A 138 -3.83 1.26 7.67
C VAL A 138 -2.76 2.10 7.00
N SER A 139 -1.75 1.46 6.40
CA SER A 139 -0.75 2.15 5.60
C SER A 139 -0.37 1.26 4.41
N SER A 140 -0.75 1.69 3.23
CA SER A 140 -0.69 0.89 2.00
C SER A 140 0.16 1.56 0.93
N GLY A 141 1.30 0.94 0.58
CA GLY A 141 2.22 1.45 -0.44
C GLY A 141 3.09 2.62 0.03
N VAL A 142 3.21 2.83 1.34
CA VAL A 142 3.92 3.99 1.92
C VAL A 142 5.31 3.63 2.38
N LEU A 143 5.48 2.56 3.15
CA LEU A 143 6.77 2.19 3.72
C LEU A 143 7.83 1.93 2.64
N THR A 144 7.40 1.49 1.46
CA THR A 144 8.25 1.24 0.30
C THR A 144 8.73 2.51 -0.40
N CYS A 145 8.04 3.64 -0.18
CA CYS A 145 8.37 4.96 -0.75
C CYS A 145 9.20 5.81 0.22
N LEU A 146 9.48 5.33 1.43
CA LEU A 146 10.28 6.10 2.38
C LEU A 146 11.78 6.08 2.00
N PRO A 147 12.51 7.16 2.31
CA PRO A 147 13.87 7.34 1.81
C PRO A 147 14.89 6.37 2.41
N SER A 148 14.59 5.75 3.55
CA SER A 148 15.51 4.85 4.23
C SER A 148 14.78 3.82 5.10
N PRO A 149 15.44 2.69 5.44
CA PRO A 149 14.93 1.74 6.42
C PRO A 149 14.67 2.37 7.79
N GLN A 150 15.44 3.39 8.14
CA GLN A 150 15.27 4.12 9.38
C GLN A 150 13.99 4.96 9.39
N ALA A 151 13.66 5.61 8.26
CA ALA A 151 12.40 6.32 8.10
C ALA A 151 11.20 5.36 8.22
N ALA A 152 11.31 4.15 7.65
CA ALA A 152 10.29 3.11 7.80
C ALA A 152 10.14 2.66 9.26
N SER A 153 11.25 2.54 10.01
CA SER A 153 11.21 2.24 11.45
C SER A 153 10.52 3.34 12.25
N PHE A 154 10.80 4.62 11.96
CA PHE A 154 10.11 5.74 12.60
C PHE A 154 8.60 5.72 12.31
N ALA A 155 8.21 5.44 11.06
CA ALA A 155 6.80 5.31 10.72
C ALA A 155 6.11 4.19 11.52
N LEU A 156 6.74 3.02 11.65
CA LEU A 156 6.20 1.92 12.46
C LEU A 156 6.08 2.32 13.95
N GLN A 157 7.04 3.06 14.50
CA GLN A 157 6.98 3.56 15.88
C GLN A 157 5.83 4.56 16.05
N GLU A 158 5.60 5.45 15.09
CA GLU A 158 4.48 6.39 15.11
C GLU A 158 3.13 5.67 15.00
N PHE A 159 3.02 4.65 14.13
CA PHE A 159 1.83 3.82 14.05
C PHE A 159 1.54 3.11 15.38
N TYR A 160 2.61 2.60 16.03
CA TYR A 160 2.48 1.99 17.36
C TYR A 160 2.02 3.01 18.40
N ARG A 161 2.62 4.21 18.41
CA ARG A 161 2.30 5.27 19.36
C ARG A 161 0.82 5.68 19.30
N VAL A 162 0.32 5.97 18.10
CA VAL A 162 -1.06 6.48 17.93
C VAL A 162 -2.14 5.43 18.06
N LEU A 163 -1.81 4.13 17.92
CA LEU A 163 -2.75 3.05 18.15
C LEU A 163 -3.07 2.88 19.63
N LYS A 164 -4.35 2.65 19.95
CA LYS A 164 -4.80 2.21 21.28
C LYS A 164 -4.20 0.83 21.63
N PRO A 165 -4.02 0.48 22.90
CA PRO A 165 -3.76 -0.92 23.28
C PRO A 165 -4.82 -1.85 22.67
N GLY A 166 -4.39 -2.95 22.08
CA GLY A 166 -5.28 -3.83 21.31
C GLY A 166 -5.70 -3.32 19.94
N GLY A 167 -5.27 -2.12 19.54
CA GLY A 167 -5.54 -1.56 18.22
C GLY A 167 -4.81 -2.32 17.11
N VAL A 168 -5.37 -2.26 15.91
CA VAL A 168 -4.92 -3.05 14.75
C VAL A 168 -4.14 -2.19 13.77
N LEU A 169 -2.94 -2.65 13.42
CA LEU A 169 -2.14 -2.13 12.30
C LEU A 169 -2.30 -3.05 11.08
N VAL A 170 -2.52 -2.45 9.90
CA VAL A 170 -2.38 -3.16 8.62
C VAL A 170 -1.41 -2.40 7.73
N VAL A 171 -0.31 -3.05 7.38
CA VAL A 171 0.74 -2.47 6.53
C VAL A 171 1.14 -3.45 5.44
N ASP A 172 1.76 -2.96 4.39
CA ASP A 172 2.29 -3.79 3.33
C ASP A 172 3.76 -3.51 3.01
N PHE A 173 4.35 -4.44 2.30
CA PHE A 173 5.70 -4.32 1.77
C PHE A 173 5.84 -5.09 0.45
N PHE A 174 6.85 -4.73 -0.35
CA PHE A 174 7.23 -5.51 -1.53
C PHE A 174 8.24 -6.59 -1.16
N SER A 175 7.91 -7.83 -1.52
CA SER A 175 8.71 -8.99 -1.15
C SER A 175 9.96 -9.12 -2.01
N ARG A 176 11.14 -9.04 -1.37
CA ARG A 176 12.44 -9.26 -2.03
C ARG A 176 12.63 -10.68 -2.54
N ILE A 177 11.90 -11.65 -1.98
CA ILE A 177 11.98 -13.06 -2.34
C ILE A 177 10.89 -13.51 -3.31
N SER A 178 9.99 -12.61 -3.74
CA SER A 178 9.03 -12.96 -4.79
C SER A 178 9.76 -13.29 -6.09
N HIS A 179 9.23 -14.25 -6.86
CA HIS A 179 9.82 -14.61 -8.14
C HIS A 179 9.94 -13.41 -9.09
N TYR A 180 8.96 -12.50 -9.06
CA TYR A 180 8.98 -11.27 -9.83
C TYR A 180 10.17 -10.37 -9.47
N THR A 181 10.43 -10.16 -8.18
CA THR A 181 11.58 -9.38 -7.69
C THR A 181 12.89 -10.07 -8.04
N LEU A 182 12.96 -11.41 -7.94
CA LEU A 182 14.15 -12.16 -8.29
C LEU A 182 14.46 -12.06 -9.80
N ILE A 183 13.45 -12.13 -10.65
CA ILE A 183 13.61 -11.94 -12.10
C ILE A 183 14.11 -10.51 -12.40
N ARG A 184 13.50 -9.46 -11.81
CA ARG A 184 13.97 -8.08 -11.96
C ARG A 184 15.45 -7.93 -11.58
N LYS A 185 15.83 -8.51 -10.45
CA LYS A 185 17.20 -8.45 -9.93
C LYS A 185 18.21 -9.19 -10.82
N HIS A 186 17.90 -10.41 -11.24
CA HIS A 186 18.88 -11.30 -11.87
C HIS A 186 18.86 -11.22 -13.39
N ILE A 187 17.71 -11.02 -14.00
CA ILE A 187 17.57 -10.94 -15.48
C ILE A 187 17.70 -9.50 -15.94
N PHE A 188 16.97 -8.56 -15.32
CA PHE A 188 16.98 -7.16 -15.74
C PHE A 188 18.03 -6.32 -15.02
N ARG A 189 18.76 -6.91 -14.05
CA ARG A 189 19.83 -6.27 -13.28
C ARG A 189 19.42 -4.99 -12.59
N GLU A 190 18.16 -4.91 -12.19
CA GLU A 190 17.63 -3.75 -11.44
C GLU A 190 18.21 -3.70 -10.04
N LYS A 191 18.47 -2.48 -9.56
CA LYS A 191 18.95 -2.26 -8.19
C LYS A 191 17.79 -2.36 -7.22
N ILE A 192 17.68 -3.47 -6.52
CA ILE A 192 16.68 -3.71 -5.47
C ILE A 192 17.25 -3.22 -4.14
N LYS A 193 16.65 -2.19 -3.56
CA LYS A 193 17.13 -1.55 -2.32
C LYS A 193 16.05 -1.55 -1.23
N PRO A 194 16.44 -1.73 0.05
CA PRO A 194 15.56 -1.39 1.19
C PRO A 194 15.38 0.15 1.29
N PRO A 195 14.22 0.65 1.77
CA PRO A 195 13.07 -0.09 2.29
C PRO A 195 12.09 -0.59 1.22
N GLU A 196 12.32 -0.27 -0.05
CA GLU A 196 11.42 -0.62 -1.15
C GLU A 196 11.14 -2.14 -1.20
N TYR A 197 12.18 -2.96 -1.01
CA TYR A 197 12.04 -4.43 -1.00
C TYR A 197 12.69 -5.03 0.24
N VAL A 198 11.92 -5.78 1.00
CA VAL A 198 12.37 -6.50 2.20
C VAL A 198 11.95 -7.96 2.17
N SER A 199 12.64 -8.82 2.91
CA SER A 199 12.17 -10.19 3.09
C SER A 199 11.04 -10.25 4.13
N PRO A 200 10.13 -11.23 4.03
CA PRO A 200 9.09 -11.41 5.05
C PRO A 200 9.63 -11.54 6.47
N ALA A 201 10.77 -12.22 6.64
CA ALA A 201 11.40 -12.39 7.95
C ALA A 201 11.96 -11.08 8.53
N GLU A 202 12.59 -10.25 7.69
CA GLU A 202 13.07 -8.92 8.11
C GLU A 202 11.90 -8.02 8.50
N PHE A 203 10.82 -8.01 7.71
CA PHE A 203 9.66 -7.20 7.99
C PHE A 203 8.95 -7.65 9.27
N GLN A 204 8.77 -8.95 9.46
CA GLN A 204 8.19 -9.51 10.68
C GLN A 204 9.02 -9.15 11.92
N ARG A 205 10.36 -9.19 11.82
CA ARG A 205 11.24 -8.79 12.90
C ARG A 205 11.06 -7.30 13.24
N ALA A 206 11.04 -6.42 12.23
CA ALA A 206 10.82 -4.98 12.45
C ALA A 206 9.49 -4.69 13.16
N LEU A 207 8.42 -5.41 12.82
CA LEU A 207 7.13 -5.32 13.52
C LEU A 207 7.23 -5.79 14.98
N GLN A 208 7.90 -6.90 15.23
CA GLN A 208 8.09 -7.44 16.59
C GLN A 208 8.95 -6.53 17.46
N ASP A 209 10.03 -5.98 16.91
CA ASP A 209 10.93 -5.04 17.60
C ASP A 209 10.19 -3.74 17.97
N THR A 210 9.17 -3.36 17.21
CA THR A 210 8.29 -2.23 17.52
C THR A 210 7.23 -2.58 18.59
N GLY A 211 7.00 -3.86 18.90
CA GLY A 211 6.01 -4.32 19.88
C GLY A 211 4.73 -4.90 19.29
N PHE A 212 4.62 -5.02 17.98
CA PHE A 212 3.46 -5.61 17.32
C PHE A 212 3.47 -7.14 17.37
N ALA A 213 2.27 -7.75 17.51
CA ALA A 213 2.07 -9.16 17.27
C ALA A 213 1.35 -9.37 15.93
N VAL A 214 1.94 -10.20 15.06
CA VAL A 214 1.35 -10.51 13.75
C VAL A 214 0.15 -11.44 13.94
N LEU A 215 -1.00 -11.06 13.38
CA LEU A 215 -2.25 -11.82 13.37
C LEU A 215 -2.44 -12.59 12.08
N ALA A 216 -2.20 -11.94 10.94
CA ALA A 216 -2.41 -12.53 9.62
C ALA A 216 -1.51 -11.88 8.57
N CYS A 217 -1.19 -12.66 7.53
CA CYS A 217 -0.51 -12.18 6.34
C CYS A 217 -1.31 -12.60 5.10
N ARG A 218 -1.40 -11.72 4.11
CA ARG A 218 -1.98 -12.02 2.81
C ARG A 218 -1.10 -11.50 1.68
N GLY A 219 -0.69 -12.42 0.82
CA GLY A 219 0.05 -12.10 -0.40
C GLY A 219 -0.91 -11.69 -1.51
N PHE A 220 -0.50 -10.70 -2.27
CA PHE A 220 -1.19 -10.18 -3.42
C PHE A 220 -0.21 -10.00 -4.56
N ASP A 221 -0.77 -9.80 -5.77
CA ASP A 221 -0.02 -9.43 -6.95
C ASP A 221 1.16 -10.39 -7.19
N PHE A 222 0.84 -11.68 -7.29
CA PHE A 222 1.88 -12.72 -7.42
C PHE A 222 2.66 -12.62 -8.72
N LYS A 223 2.07 -11.98 -9.76
CA LYS A 223 2.70 -11.74 -11.06
C LYS A 223 3.32 -13.01 -11.67
N LEU A 224 2.64 -14.16 -11.53
CA LEU A 224 3.18 -15.47 -11.90
C LEU A 224 3.68 -15.55 -13.34
N CYS A 225 3.03 -14.84 -14.26
CA CYS A 225 3.38 -14.81 -15.67
C CYS A 225 3.48 -13.37 -16.22
N GLN A 226 3.28 -12.35 -15.39
CA GLN A 226 2.95 -11.01 -15.87
C GLN A 226 4.12 -10.06 -16.00
N GLY A 227 5.06 -10.12 -15.09
CA GLY A 227 6.04 -9.08 -14.81
C GLY A 227 6.57 -8.23 -15.96
N TYR A 228 6.86 -8.82 -17.08
CA TYR A 228 7.53 -8.12 -18.19
C TYR A 228 6.67 -8.03 -19.45
N LEU A 229 5.67 -8.90 -19.58
CA LEU A 229 4.84 -8.93 -20.78
C LEU A 229 3.73 -7.88 -20.73
N PHE A 230 3.39 -7.37 -19.57
CA PHE A 230 2.30 -6.40 -19.40
C PHE A 230 2.49 -5.10 -20.15
N MET A 231 3.66 -4.50 -19.98
CA MET A 231 4.03 -3.23 -20.61
C MET A 231 4.82 -3.42 -21.90
N SER A 232 5.02 -4.66 -22.32
CA SER A 232 5.81 -4.96 -23.51
C SER A 232 4.99 -4.86 -24.79
N ARG A 233 5.51 -4.12 -25.78
CA ARG A 233 4.99 -4.12 -27.15
C ARG A 233 4.96 -5.51 -27.79
N TRP A 234 5.69 -6.48 -27.25
CA TRP A 234 5.74 -7.87 -27.71
C TRP A 234 4.61 -8.74 -27.18
N ARG A 235 3.85 -8.26 -26.22
CA ARG A 235 2.79 -9.01 -25.57
C ARG A 235 1.73 -9.57 -26.55
N PRO A 236 1.22 -8.81 -27.54
CA PRO A 236 0.26 -9.37 -28.49
C PRO A 236 0.79 -10.58 -29.25
N ILE A 237 2.12 -10.68 -29.39
CA ILE A 237 2.80 -11.80 -30.06
C ILE A 237 3.02 -12.97 -29.10
N VAL A 238 3.41 -12.68 -27.86
CA VAL A 238 3.80 -13.72 -26.89
C VAL A 238 2.59 -14.29 -26.14
N ASP A 239 1.57 -13.48 -25.91
CA ASP A 239 0.33 -13.88 -25.24
C ASP A 239 -0.91 -13.28 -25.92
N PRO A 240 -1.20 -13.64 -27.18
CA PRO A 240 -2.23 -13.01 -28.01
C PRO A 240 -3.64 -13.11 -27.44
N GLY A 241 -3.92 -14.13 -26.63
CA GLY A 241 -5.23 -14.32 -25.98
C GLY A 241 -5.26 -13.95 -24.52
N PHE A 242 -4.23 -13.28 -24.01
CA PHE A 242 -4.08 -13.01 -22.57
C PHE A 242 -4.23 -14.27 -21.70
N PHE A 243 -3.82 -15.41 -22.26
CA PHE A 243 -3.96 -16.70 -21.58
C PHE A 243 -3.15 -16.77 -20.29
N GLN A 244 -1.89 -16.34 -20.34
CA GLN A 244 -1.01 -16.31 -19.17
C GLN A 244 -1.56 -15.42 -18.08
N GLU A 245 -2.14 -14.27 -18.46
CA GLU A 245 -2.84 -13.37 -17.56
C GLU A 245 -4.02 -14.06 -16.88
N ARG A 246 -4.90 -14.67 -17.68
CA ARG A 246 -6.09 -15.35 -17.17
C ARG A 246 -5.73 -16.51 -16.25
N LEU A 247 -4.70 -17.27 -16.61
CA LEU A 247 -4.17 -18.36 -15.78
C LEU A 247 -3.60 -17.83 -14.45
N SER A 248 -2.78 -16.78 -14.50
CA SER A 248 -2.21 -16.14 -13.31
C SER A 248 -3.30 -15.71 -12.34
N ARG A 249 -4.34 -15.03 -12.83
CA ARG A 249 -5.48 -14.61 -12.02
C ARG A 249 -6.28 -15.76 -11.45
N PHE A 250 -6.50 -16.81 -12.24
CA PHE A 250 -7.18 -17.99 -11.75
C PHE A 250 -6.42 -18.63 -10.58
N LEU A 251 -5.09 -18.75 -10.70
CA LEU A 251 -4.23 -19.26 -9.65
C LEU A 251 -4.27 -18.34 -8.41
N GLU A 252 -4.12 -17.02 -8.61
CA GLU A 252 -4.14 -16.03 -7.54
C GLU A 252 -5.45 -16.01 -6.75
N ARG A 253 -6.58 -16.17 -7.44
CA ARG A 253 -7.90 -16.09 -6.81
C ARG A 253 -8.41 -17.40 -6.22
N ARG A 254 -8.10 -18.52 -6.86
CA ARG A 254 -8.70 -19.82 -6.52
C ARG A 254 -7.79 -20.75 -5.75
N ILE A 255 -6.48 -20.66 -5.99
CA ILE A 255 -5.53 -21.63 -5.45
C ILE A 255 -4.70 -21.06 -4.31
N LEU A 256 -4.19 -19.85 -4.48
CA LEU A 256 -3.25 -19.25 -3.52
C LEU A 256 -3.89 -18.80 -2.20
N PRO A 257 -5.13 -18.24 -2.16
CA PRO A 257 -5.70 -17.75 -0.90
C PRO A 257 -5.89 -18.81 0.17
N GLY A 258 -6.16 -20.05 -0.22
CA GLY A 258 -6.30 -21.19 0.72
C GLY A 258 -4.99 -21.75 1.24
N ARG A 259 -3.83 -21.19 0.89
CA ARG A 259 -2.50 -21.74 1.21
C ARG A 259 -1.62 -20.69 1.89
N PRO A 260 -1.66 -20.57 3.24
CA PRO A 260 -0.96 -19.51 3.97
C PRO A 260 0.54 -19.41 3.67
N ARG A 261 1.22 -20.55 3.46
CA ARG A 261 2.66 -20.58 3.13
C ARG A 261 2.97 -19.93 1.77
N LEU A 262 2.03 -20.00 0.82
CA LEU A 262 2.20 -19.40 -0.50
C LEU A 262 1.96 -17.89 -0.50
N ASN A 263 1.27 -17.35 0.52
CA ASN A 263 1.12 -15.90 0.68
C ASN A 263 2.45 -15.15 0.72
N LEU A 264 3.50 -15.79 1.24
CA LEU A 264 4.83 -15.20 1.31
C LEU A 264 5.54 -15.10 -0.05
N LEU A 265 5.01 -15.75 -1.09
CA LEU A 265 5.51 -15.66 -2.47
C LEU A 265 4.89 -14.49 -3.24
N GLY A 266 3.87 -13.84 -2.68
CA GLY A 266 3.28 -12.63 -3.26
C GLY A 266 4.34 -11.55 -3.47
N TYR A 267 4.18 -10.77 -4.54
CA TYR A 267 5.02 -9.59 -4.76
C TYR A 267 4.75 -8.51 -3.71
N ARG A 268 3.47 -8.28 -3.42
CA ARG A 268 3.01 -7.38 -2.37
C ARG A 268 2.37 -8.18 -1.24
N ILE A 269 2.84 -7.98 -0.02
CA ILE A 269 2.36 -8.71 1.14
C ILE A 269 1.81 -7.73 2.16
N TYR A 270 0.53 -7.89 2.49
CA TYR A 270 -0.10 -7.18 3.60
C TYR A 270 0.02 -7.99 4.89
N VAL A 271 0.32 -7.29 5.96
CA VAL A 271 0.43 -7.87 7.31
C VAL A 271 -0.53 -7.15 8.23
N LYS A 272 -1.38 -7.91 8.90
CA LYS A 272 -2.27 -7.43 9.96
C LYS A 272 -1.66 -7.76 11.32
N CYS A 273 -1.51 -6.76 12.16
CA CYS A 273 -0.88 -6.85 13.46
C CYS A 273 -1.77 -6.26 14.54
N ILE A 274 -1.53 -6.64 15.79
CA ILE A 274 -2.16 -6.03 16.97
C ILE A 274 -1.09 -5.40 17.84
N LYS A 275 -1.38 -4.22 18.39
CA LYS A 275 -0.58 -3.58 19.43
C LYS A 275 -0.79 -4.35 20.75
N LYS A 276 0.29 -4.86 21.31
CA LYS A 276 0.28 -5.50 22.64
C LYS A 276 0.20 -4.48 23.76
#